data_49331feef7bf0681876a91ffef115e61
#
_entry.id   49331feef7bf0681876a91ffef115e61
#
_cell.length_a   1.000
_cell.length_b   1.000
_cell.length_c   1.000
_cell.angle_alpha   90.00
_cell.angle_beta   90.00
_cell.angle_gamma   90.00
#
_symmetry.space_group_name_H-M   'P 1'
#
loop_
_entity.id
_entity.type
_entity.pdbx_description
1 polymer ?
#
loop_
_entity_poly.entity_id
_entity_poly.type
_entity_poly.pdbx_seq_one_letter_code
_entity_poly.pdbx_strand_id
1 'polypeptide(L)'
;QPVEGILPIVLEAKKAGFRCCVIPKSNEDEGRLAQGIQIFGAETLEEVCRWLKGEYMPQMEKTDREEAHGTEEWDIDYSDIQGQEAVKRATMVAVAGGHNLLYVGPPGSGKTMLAKRIPTILPPLDREESLEITGIYSTAGLLKRKNPLIWQRPFREVHHTVTRAALIGGGRIPSPGEATLAHGGVLFLDELAEFPR
;
A
#
# COMPACT_ATOMS: atom_id res chain seq x y z
N GLN A 1 19.60 -5.36 -11.01
CA GLN A 1 19.33 -4.87 -9.66
C GLN A 1 17.87 -4.49 -9.56
N PRO A 2 17.20 -4.69 -8.40
CA PRO A 2 15.83 -4.29 -8.19
C PRO A 2 15.67 -2.76 -8.33
N VAL A 3 14.51 -2.34 -8.79
CA VAL A 3 14.13 -0.93 -8.95
C VAL A 3 12.87 -0.66 -8.14
N GLU A 4 12.80 0.49 -7.48
CA GLU A 4 11.61 0.95 -6.76
C GLU A 4 10.62 1.59 -7.73
N GLY A 5 9.32 1.48 -7.47
CA GLY A 5 8.28 2.10 -8.30
C GLY A 5 8.01 1.39 -9.62
N ILE A 6 8.26 0.09 -9.74
CA ILE A 6 8.01 -0.66 -10.97
C ILE A 6 6.52 -0.73 -11.31
N LEU A 7 5.65 -0.97 -10.33
CA LEU A 7 4.22 -1.07 -10.59
C LEU A 7 3.64 0.19 -11.25
N PRO A 8 3.82 1.41 -10.71
CA PRO A 8 3.34 2.62 -11.38
C PRO A 8 3.95 2.83 -12.76
N ILE A 9 5.23 2.50 -12.97
CA ILE A 9 5.90 2.58 -14.28
C ILE A 9 5.20 1.66 -15.30
N VAL A 10 4.92 0.41 -14.92
CA VAL A 10 4.28 -0.57 -15.80
C VAL A 10 2.83 -0.18 -16.09
N LEU A 11 2.09 0.36 -15.09
CA LEU A 11 0.73 0.85 -15.29
C LEU A 11 0.69 2.03 -16.27
N GLU A 12 1.62 2.97 -16.17
CA GLU A 12 1.72 4.09 -17.12
C GLU A 12 2.16 3.62 -18.52
N ALA A 13 3.09 2.66 -18.62
CA ALA A 13 3.44 2.07 -19.90
C ALA A 13 2.24 1.41 -20.58
N LYS A 14 1.41 0.70 -19.81
CA LYS A 14 0.15 0.11 -20.31
C LYS A 14 -0.81 1.19 -20.83
N LYS A 15 -1.03 2.28 -20.08
CA LYS A 15 -1.87 3.42 -20.50
C LYS A 15 -1.34 4.08 -21.77
N ALA A 16 -0.01 4.15 -21.92
CA ALA A 16 0.64 4.68 -23.11
C ALA A 16 0.58 3.73 -24.33
N GLY A 17 -0.02 2.54 -24.18
CA GLY A 17 -0.22 1.58 -25.28
C GLY A 17 0.96 0.66 -25.55
N PHE A 18 1.95 0.59 -24.66
CA PHE A 18 3.01 -0.41 -24.76
C PHE A 18 2.45 -1.81 -24.53
N ARG A 19 2.91 -2.77 -25.32
CA ARG A 19 2.48 -4.17 -25.25
C ARG A 19 3.31 -5.03 -24.31
N CYS A 20 4.55 -4.61 -24.05
CA CYS A 20 5.50 -5.33 -23.23
C CYS A 20 6.39 -4.38 -22.44
N CYS A 21 6.73 -4.76 -21.21
CA CYS A 21 7.77 -4.13 -20.41
C CYS A 21 8.86 -5.13 -20.08
N VAL A 22 10.12 -4.69 -20.23
CA VAL A 22 11.30 -5.41 -19.76
C VAL A 22 11.71 -4.81 -18.42
N ILE A 23 11.72 -5.62 -17.38
CA ILE A 23 12.03 -5.19 -16.02
C ILE A 23 13.04 -6.14 -15.37
N PRO A 24 13.69 -5.75 -14.27
CA PRO A 24 14.53 -6.67 -13.53
C PRO A 24 13.74 -7.91 -13.06
N LYS A 25 14.36 -9.09 -13.11
CA LYS A 25 13.74 -10.36 -12.67
C LYS A 25 13.21 -10.28 -11.25
N SER A 26 13.91 -9.57 -10.37
CA SER A 26 13.50 -9.35 -8.97
C SER A 26 12.22 -8.54 -8.78
N ASN A 27 11.75 -7.82 -9.80
CA ASN A 27 10.52 -7.04 -9.80
C ASN A 27 9.39 -7.70 -10.62
N GLU A 28 9.60 -8.91 -11.11
CA GLU A 28 8.65 -9.55 -12.02
C GLU A 28 7.28 -9.77 -11.38
N ASP A 29 7.24 -10.23 -10.13
CA ASP A 29 5.97 -10.44 -9.40
C ASP A 29 5.19 -9.12 -9.23
N GLU A 30 5.89 -8.03 -8.96
CA GLU A 30 5.33 -6.69 -8.87
C GLU A 30 4.79 -6.21 -10.22
N GLY A 31 5.60 -6.33 -11.28
CA GLY A 31 5.20 -5.91 -12.64
C GLY A 31 3.98 -6.68 -13.16
N ARG A 32 3.85 -7.95 -12.83
CA ARG A 32 2.73 -8.82 -13.21
C ARG A 32 1.39 -8.40 -12.60
N LEU A 33 1.37 -7.59 -11.54
CA LEU A 33 0.13 -7.01 -10.99
C LEU A 33 -0.60 -6.13 -12.01
N ALA A 34 0.12 -5.51 -12.93
CA ALA A 34 -0.44 -4.72 -14.02
C ALA A 34 -0.97 -5.63 -15.14
N GLN A 35 -2.13 -6.24 -14.94
CA GLN A 35 -2.77 -7.12 -15.93
C GLN A 35 -2.91 -6.43 -17.30
N GLY A 36 -2.85 -7.21 -18.39
CA GLY A 36 -3.07 -6.71 -19.76
C GLY A 36 -1.86 -6.08 -20.43
N ILE A 37 -0.66 -6.17 -19.85
CA ILE A 37 0.62 -5.89 -20.46
C ILE A 37 1.56 -7.08 -20.23
N GLN A 38 2.38 -7.42 -21.22
CA GLN A 38 3.35 -8.50 -21.08
C GLN A 38 4.56 -8.04 -20.27
N ILE A 39 4.98 -8.87 -19.31
CA ILE A 39 6.15 -8.59 -18.47
C ILE A 39 7.26 -9.59 -18.79
N PHE A 40 8.42 -9.07 -19.13
CA PHE A 40 9.66 -9.83 -19.25
C PHE A 40 10.61 -9.46 -18.12
N GLY A 41 10.75 -10.34 -17.12
CA GLY A 41 11.72 -10.23 -16.04
C GLY A 41 13.07 -10.76 -16.48
N ALA A 42 14.05 -9.89 -16.72
CA ALA A 42 15.39 -10.26 -17.15
C ALA A 42 16.40 -10.18 -16.00
N GLU A 43 17.31 -11.15 -15.93
CA GLU A 43 18.44 -11.15 -14.99
C GLU A 43 19.63 -10.39 -15.54
N THR A 44 19.85 -10.48 -16.86
CA THR A 44 21.00 -9.88 -17.55
C THR A 44 20.56 -9.11 -18.80
N LEU A 45 21.39 -8.16 -19.21
CA LEU A 45 21.20 -7.45 -20.48
C LEU A 45 21.38 -8.39 -21.69
N GLU A 46 22.20 -9.43 -21.55
CA GLU A 46 22.41 -10.43 -22.59
C GLU A 46 21.09 -11.17 -22.90
N GLU A 47 20.32 -11.56 -21.89
CA GLU A 47 19.00 -12.18 -22.08
C GLU A 47 18.06 -11.26 -22.88
N VAL A 48 18.04 -9.97 -22.55
CA VAL A 48 17.24 -8.98 -23.29
C VAL A 48 17.70 -8.90 -24.74
N CYS A 49 19.01 -8.85 -25.01
CA CYS A 49 19.55 -8.81 -26.37
C CYS A 49 19.20 -10.06 -27.18
N ARG A 50 19.28 -11.24 -26.58
CA ARG A 50 18.92 -12.52 -27.21
C ARG A 50 17.41 -12.60 -27.52
N TRP A 51 16.59 -12.11 -26.59
CA TRP A 51 15.14 -12.01 -26.80
C TRP A 51 14.81 -11.07 -27.97
N LEU A 52 15.40 -9.88 -28.03
CA LEU A 52 15.19 -8.92 -29.13
C LEU A 52 15.67 -9.44 -30.49
N LYS A 53 16.68 -10.33 -30.51
CA LYS A 53 17.14 -11.02 -31.74
C LYS A 53 16.27 -12.22 -32.12
N GLY A 54 15.30 -12.60 -31.30
CA GLY A 54 14.48 -13.80 -31.51
C GLY A 54 15.17 -15.12 -31.18
N GLU A 55 16.35 -15.09 -30.56
CA GLU A 55 17.13 -16.27 -30.17
C GLU A 55 16.64 -16.91 -28.87
N TYR A 56 15.85 -16.18 -28.10
CA TYR A 56 15.30 -16.59 -26.79
C TYR A 56 13.85 -16.14 -26.67
N MET A 57 12.98 -17.08 -26.34
CA MET A 57 11.58 -16.79 -26.01
C MET A 57 11.37 -17.04 -24.51
N PRO A 58 11.24 -15.99 -23.69
CA PRO A 58 10.91 -16.18 -22.28
C PRO A 58 9.55 -16.86 -22.13
N GLN A 59 9.41 -17.73 -21.14
CA GLN A 59 8.10 -18.23 -20.75
C GLN A 59 7.29 -17.06 -20.16
N MET A 60 6.51 -16.41 -21.01
CA MET A 60 5.56 -15.40 -20.56
C MET A 60 4.35 -16.13 -19.99
N GLU A 61 4.35 -16.41 -18.69
CA GLU A 61 3.17 -16.90 -18.03
C GLU A 61 2.07 -15.85 -18.14
N LYS A 62 0.93 -16.24 -18.70
CA LYS A 62 -0.25 -15.38 -18.65
C LYS A 62 -0.64 -15.18 -17.20
N THR A 63 -0.77 -13.93 -16.81
CA THR A 63 -1.13 -13.52 -15.44
C THR A 63 -2.65 -13.69 -15.24
N ASP A 64 -3.19 -14.89 -15.52
CA ASP A 64 -4.57 -15.25 -15.19
C ASP A 64 -4.64 -15.99 -13.84
N ARG A 65 -3.64 -15.81 -12.98
CA ARG A 65 -3.81 -16.25 -11.60
C ARG A 65 -4.91 -15.39 -10.99
N GLU A 66 -6.05 -15.98 -10.72
CA GLU A 66 -6.97 -15.47 -9.72
C GLU A 66 -6.12 -15.23 -8.48
N GLU A 67 -5.77 -13.97 -8.26
CA GLU A 67 -5.10 -13.56 -7.03
C GLU A 67 -6.10 -13.93 -5.95
N ALA A 68 -5.81 -15.01 -5.23
CA ALA A 68 -6.57 -15.34 -4.04
C ALA A 68 -6.62 -14.05 -3.21
N HIS A 69 -7.82 -13.55 -2.95
CA HIS A 69 -8.00 -12.47 -1.99
C HIS A 69 -7.24 -12.91 -0.74
N GLY A 70 -6.06 -12.31 -0.54
CA GLY A 70 -5.26 -12.62 0.62
C GLY A 70 -6.06 -12.14 1.82
N THR A 71 -6.80 -13.04 2.41
CA THR A 71 -7.28 -12.87 3.77
C THR A 71 -6.05 -12.98 4.67
N GLU A 72 -5.18 -11.96 4.62
CA GLU A 72 -4.24 -11.78 5.73
C GLU A 72 -5.13 -11.54 6.93
N GLU A 73 -5.22 -12.53 7.81
CA GLU A 73 -5.95 -12.40 9.06
C GLU A 73 -5.34 -11.25 9.86
N TRP A 74 -6.20 -10.43 10.42
CA TRP A 74 -5.75 -9.40 11.34
C TRP A 74 -5.40 -10.07 12.68
N ASP A 75 -4.21 -9.81 13.19
CA ASP A 75 -3.82 -10.25 14.55
C ASP A 75 -4.68 -9.59 15.65
N ILE A 76 -5.41 -8.54 15.30
CA ILE A 76 -6.27 -7.76 16.19
C ILE A 76 -7.62 -7.52 15.50
N ASP A 77 -8.69 -7.46 16.28
CA ASP A 77 -10.04 -7.19 15.78
C ASP A 77 -10.73 -6.10 16.59
N TYR A 78 -11.65 -5.37 15.96
CA TYR A 78 -12.44 -4.35 16.64
C TYR A 78 -13.35 -4.94 17.71
N SER A 79 -13.76 -6.19 17.57
CA SER A 79 -14.55 -6.95 18.53
C SER A 79 -13.82 -7.23 19.84
N ASP A 80 -12.48 -7.19 19.87
CA ASP A 80 -11.66 -7.37 21.09
C ASP A 80 -11.87 -6.24 22.11
N ILE A 81 -12.43 -5.11 21.68
CA ILE A 81 -12.65 -3.94 22.53
C ILE A 81 -13.80 -4.22 23.48
N GLN A 82 -13.50 -4.31 24.77
CA GLN A 82 -14.50 -4.49 25.81
C GLN A 82 -15.01 -3.14 26.35
N GLY A 83 -16.32 -3.01 26.51
CA GLY A 83 -16.94 -1.78 26.98
C GLY A 83 -16.89 -0.64 25.95
N GLN A 84 -16.99 0.58 26.42
CA GLN A 84 -16.93 1.82 25.62
C GLN A 84 -17.94 1.88 24.45
N GLU A 85 -19.16 1.39 24.67
CA GLU A 85 -20.17 1.22 23.60
C GLU A 85 -20.48 2.53 22.85
N ALA A 86 -20.49 3.67 23.55
CA ALA A 86 -20.72 4.97 22.92
C ALA A 86 -19.59 5.33 21.94
N VAL A 87 -18.33 5.08 22.33
CA VAL A 87 -17.14 5.36 21.48
C VAL A 87 -17.10 4.39 20.31
N LYS A 88 -17.36 3.11 20.56
CA LYS A 88 -17.44 2.10 19.48
C LYS A 88 -18.50 2.48 18.45
N ARG A 89 -19.68 2.87 18.91
CA ARG A 89 -20.78 3.31 18.02
C ARG A 89 -20.38 4.54 17.22
N ALA A 90 -19.80 5.56 17.86
CA ALA A 90 -19.35 6.78 17.18
C ALA A 90 -18.27 6.47 16.13
N THR A 91 -17.32 5.58 16.45
CA THR A 91 -16.29 5.15 15.51
C THR A 91 -16.89 4.44 14.29
N MET A 92 -17.80 3.49 14.51
CA MET A 92 -18.47 2.79 13.40
C MET A 92 -19.23 3.75 12.48
N VAL A 93 -19.96 4.73 13.05
CA VAL A 93 -20.67 5.75 12.27
C VAL A 93 -19.71 6.59 11.45
N ALA A 94 -18.61 7.02 12.06
CA ALA A 94 -17.61 7.84 11.37
C ALA A 94 -16.90 7.05 10.24
N VAL A 95 -16.56 5.80 10.49
CA VAL A 95 -15.95 4.90 9.48
C VAL A 95 -16.92 4.67 8.32
N ALA A 96 -18.18 4.38 8.61
CA ALA A 96 -19.20 4.17 7.59
C ALA A 96 -19.46 5.42 6.74
N GLY A 97 -19.29 6.62 7.33
CA GLY A 97 -19.45 7.90 6.63
C GLY A 97 -18.17 8.50 6.05
N GLY A 98 -17.02 7.84 6.20
CA GLY A 98 -15.71 8.38 5.76
C GLY A 98 -15.32 9.65 6.51
N HIS A 99 -15.73 9.79 7.79
CA HIS A 99 -15.49 11.00 8.57
C HIS A 99 -14.23 10.92 9.42
N ASN A 100 -13.62 12.10 9.64
CA ASN A 100 -12.55 12.22 10.61
C ASN A 100 -13.08 12.06 12.04
N LEU A 101 -12.26 11.49 12.93
CA LEU A 101 -12.55 11.28 14.33
C LEU A 101 -11.54 11.96 15.23
N LEU A 102 -12.00 12.53 16.34
CA LEU A 102 -11.14 13.01 17.41
C LEU A 102 -11.48 12.26 18.70
N TYR A 103 -10.50 11.51 19.22
CA TYR A 103 -10.62 10.88 20.54
C TYR A 103 -10.09 11.82 21.62
N VAL A 104 -10.94 12.17 22.59
CA VAL A 104 -10.55 12.99 23.75
C VAL A 104 -10.77 12.17 25.02
N GLY A 105 -9.75 12.12 25.87
CA GLY A 105 -9.82 11.37 27.12
C GLY A 105 -8.47 11.32 27.86
N PRO A 106 -8.48 10.90 29.13
CA PRO A 106 -7.26 10.83 29.93
C PRO A 106 -6.26 9.80 29.36
N PRO A 107 -4.98 9.88 29.78
CA PRO A 107 -4.01 8.83 29.47
C PRO A 107 -4.52 7.45 29.90
N GLY A 108 -4.22 6.40 29.12
CA GLY A 108 -4.67 5.03 29.43
C GLY A 108 -6.14 4.73 29.11
N SER A 109 -6.92 5.67 28.55
CA SER A 109 -8.32 5.42 28.19
C SER A 109 -8.52 4.56 26.93
N GLY A 110 -7.47 4.01 26.33
CA GLY A 110 -7.56 3.10 25.19
C GLY A 110 -7.68 3.76 23.82
N LYS A 111 -7.44 5.07 23.67
CA LYS A 111 -7.55 5.80 22.39
C LYS A 111 -6.73 5.15 21.26
N THR A 112 -5.46 4.88 21.50
CA THR A 112 -4.55 4.24 20.53
C THR A 112 -4.99 2.81 20.22
N MET A 113 -5.48 2.07 21.21
CA MET A 113 -6.00 0.72 21.03
C MET A 113 -7.23 0.71 20.11
N LEU A 114 -8.16 1.66 20.30
CA LEU A 114 -9.31 1.87 19.44
C LEU A 114 -8.89 2.20 18.01
N ALA A 115 -7.98 3.17 17.86
CA ALA A 115 -7.52 3.62 16.55
C ALA A 115 -6.87 2.50 15.74
N LYS A 116 -5.99 1.68 16.35
CA LYS A 116 -5.31 0.55 15.70
C LYS A 116 -6.25 -0.52 15.15
N ARG A 117 -7.46 -0.59 15.68
CA ARG A 117 -8.48 -1.56 15.25
C ARG A 117 -9.45 -1.02 14.19
N ILE A 118 -9.40 0.28 13.88
CA ILE A 118 -10.25 0.88 12.83
C ILE A 118 -10.10 0.17 11.47
N PRO A 119 -8.89 -0.21 11.01
CA PRO A 119 -8.75 -0.89 9.73
C PRO A 119 -9.59 -2.17 9.60
N THR A 120 -9.86 -2.87 10.71
CA THR A 120 -10.62 -4.13 10.70
C THR A 120 -12.13 -3.95 10.47
N ILE A 121 -12.64 -2.73 10.63
CA ILE A 121 -14.05 -2.37 10.37
C ILE A 121 -14.22 -1.48 9.12
N LEU A 122 -13.13 -1.14 8.43
CA LEU A 122 -13.20 -0.50 7.13
C LEU A 122 -13.69 -1.50 6.07
N PRO A 123 -14.39 -1.06 5.01
CA PRO A 123 -14.71 -1.92 3.89
C PRO A 123 -13.44 -2.56 3.30
N PRO A 124 -13.53 -3.82 2.83
CA PRO A 124 -12.39 -4.45 2.17
C PRO A 124 -11.94 -3.61 0.96
N LEU A 125 -10.65 -3.71 0.63
CA LEU A 125 -10.12 -3.07 -0.58
C LEU A 125 -10.67 -3.77 -1.81
N ASP A 126 -11.08 -3.00 -2.81
CA ASP A 126 -11.23 -3.53 -4.14
C ASP A 126 -9.85 -3.63 -4.84
N ARG A 127 -9.82 -4.20 -6.05
CA ARG A 127 -8.56 -4.41 -6.74
C ARG A 127 -7.90 -3.10 -7.19
N GLU A 128 -8.68 -2.10 -7.54
CA GLU A 128 -8.20 -0.80 -8.00
C GLU A 128 -7.56 -0.03 -6.82
N GLU A 129 -8.26 0.03 -5.69
CA GLU A 129 -7.72 0.58 -4.43
C GLU A 129 -6.44 -0.15 -3.99
N SER A 130 -6.43 -1.49 -4.07
CA SER A 130 -5.25 -2.32 -3.76
C SER A 130 -4.05 -1.97 -4.64
N LEU A 131 -4.26 -1.79 -5.95
CA LEU A 131 -3.19 -1.41 -6.89
C LEU A 131 -2.68 -0.01 -6.63
N GLU A 132 -3.55 0.96 -6.30
CA GLU A 132 -3.14 2.32 -5.94
C GLU A 132 -2.25 2.33 -4.69
N ILE A 133 -2.70 1.66 -3.61
CA ILE A 133 -1.92 1.55 -2.37
C ILE A 133 -0.59 0.85 -2.65
N THR A 134 -0.61 -0.27 -3.38
CA THR A 134 0.60 -1.01 -3.74
C THR A 134 1.57 -0.14 -4.55
N GLY A 135 1.08 0.68 -5.47
CA GLY A 135 1.89 1.62 -6.24
C GLY A 135 2.60 2.67 -5.37
N ILE A 136 1.92 3.17 -4.34
CA ILE A 136 2.51 4.09 -3.35
C ILE A 136 3.63 3.40 -2.58
N TYR A 137 3.38 2.19 -2.06
CA TYR A 137 4.36 1.41 -1.31
C TYR A 137 5.52 0.94 -2.18
N SER A 138 5.28 0.66 -3.47
CA SER A 138 6.31 0.39 -4.46
C SER A 138 7.28 1.56 -4.60
N THR A 139 6.74 2.76 -4.79
CA THR A 139 7.54 3.99 -4.91
C THR A 139 8.34 4.31 -3.64
N ALA A 140 7.81 3.93 -2.48
CA ALA A 140 8.48 4.08 -1.19
C ALA A 140 9.54 2.99 -0.91
N GLY A 141 9.66 1.96 -1.76
CA GLY A 141 10.55 0.82 -1.53
C GLY A 141 10.11 -0.09 -0.38
N LEU A 142 8.82 -0.06 0.00
CA LEU A 142 8.26 -0.75 1.16
C LEU A 142 7.54 -2.06 0.82
N LEU A 143 7.52 -2.48 -0.45
CA LEU A 143 6.85 -3.71 -0.85
C LEU A 143 7.59 -4.96 -0.40
N LYS A 144 6.82 -5.95 0.04
CA LYS A 144 7.32 -7.32 0.22
C LYS A 144 7.61 -7.92 -1.17
N ARG A 145 8.73 -8.63 -1.32
CA ARG A 145 9.11 -9.25 -2.60
C ARG A 145 8.19 -10.38 -3.04
N LYS A 146 7.59 -11.10 -2.08
CA LYS A 146 6.60 -12.15 -2.36
C LYS A 146 5.22 -11.61 -2.03
N ASN A 147 4.25 -11.86 -2.92
CA ASN A 147 2.88 -11.36 -2.81
C ASN A 147 2.86 -9.83 -2.59
N PRO A 148 3.30 -9.05 -3.59
CA PRO A 148 3.47 -7.60 -3.40
C PRO A 148 2.15 -6.85 -3.31
N LEU A 149 1.02 -7.43 -3.72
CA LEU A 149 -0.29 -6.75 -3.69
C LEU A 149 -0.79 -6.60 -2.25
N ILE A 150 -1.11 -5.37 -1.88
CA ILE A 150 -1.59 -5.01 -0.55
C ILE A 150 -3.11 -5.11 -0.53
N TRP A 151 -3.64 -6.01 0.29
CA TRP A 151 -5.07 -6.23 0.49
C TRP A 151 -5.60 -5.65 1.80
N GLN A 152 -4.72 -5.23 2.71
CA GLN A 152 -5.10 -4.61 3.98
C GLN A 152 -5.02 -3.10 3.89
N ARG A 153 -6.02 -2.41 4.43
CA ARG A 153 -6.00 -0.95 4.54
C ARG A 153 -4.88 -0.51 5.47
N PRO A 154 -4.00 0.41 5.03
CA PRO A 154 -2.87 0.85 5.84
C PRO A 154 -3.32 1.52 7.14
N PHE A 155 -2.56 1.29 8.19
CA PHE A 155 -2.63 2.07 9.43
C PHE A 155 -1.27 2.74 9.66
N ARG A 156 -1.26 4.05 9.67
CA ARG A 156 -0.04 4.83 9.91
C ARG A 156 -0.21 5.62 11.21
N GLU A 157 0.65 5.32 12.18
CA GLU A 157 0.69 5.99 13.48
C GLU A 157 1.80 7.03 13.46
N VAL A 158 1.46 8.28 13.72
CA VAL A 158 2.38 9.41 13.66
C VAL A 158 2.39 10.14 15.00
N HIS A 159 3.59 10.26 15.58
CA HIS A 159 3.83 11.00 16.80
C HIS A 159 4.15 12.47 16.49
N HIS A 160 3.86 13.41 17.39
CA HIS A 160 4.06 14.85 17.20
C HIS A 160 5.52 15.26 16.91
N THR A 161 6.50 14.39 17.23
CA THR A 161 7.94 14.62 16.93
C THR A 161 8.32 14.39 15.47
N VAL A 162 7.36 13.92 14.63
CA VAL A 162 7.60 13.72 13.20
C VAL A 162 7.97 15.02 12.51
N THR A 163 8.92 14.96 11.58
CA THR A 163 9.25 16.11 10.75
C THR A 163 8.16 16.37 9.71
N ARG A 164 7.99 17.62 9.28
CA ARG A 164 7.05 17.96 8.21
C ARG A 164 7.30 17.14 6.92
N ALA A 165 8.58 16.95 6.57
CA ALA A 165 8.95 16.16 5.40
C ALA A 165 8.57 14.67 5.55
N ALA A 166 8.69 14.10 6.75
CA ALA A 166 8.27 12.73 6.99
C ALA A 166 6.73 12.59 6.99
N LEU A 167 6.00 13.61 7.46
CA LEU A 167 4.54 13.58 7.47
C LEU A 167 3.94 13.75 6.06
N ILE A 168 4.37 14.76 5.31
CA ILE A 168 3.76 15.15 4.03
C ILE A 168 4.49 14.50 2.84
N GLY A 169 5.76 14.17 3.01
CA GLY A 169 6.65 13.73 1.96
C GLY A 169 7.57 14.86 1.46
N GLY A 170 8.48 14.49 0.57
CA GLY A 170 9.47 15.41 0.00
C GLY A 170 10.91 15.05 0.43
N GLY A 171 11.76 16.06 0.57
CA GLY A 171 13.18 15.89 0.85
C GLY A 171 14.04 16.07 -0.40
N ARG A 172 15.38 15.93 -0.25
CA ARG A 172 16.33 16.05 -1.37
C ARG A 172 16.12 14.96 -2.43
N ILE A 173 15.77 13.78 -1.99
CA ILE A 173 15.24 12.69 -2.81
C ILE A 173 13.77 12.58 -2.40
N PRO A 174 12.81 12.99 -3.26
CA PRO A 174 11.40 12.97 -2.90
C PRO A 174 10.93 11.55 -2.58
N SER A 175 10.30 11.39 -1.41
CA SER A 175 9.68 10.13 -0.99
C SER A 175 8.28 10.39 -0.43
N PRO A 176 7.36 9.40 -0.53
CA PRO A 176 6.05 9.50 0.09
C PRO A 176 6.17 9.70 1.60
N GLY A 177 5.36 10.62 2.16
CA GLY A 177 5.22 10.80 3.59
C GLY A 177 4.15 9.90 4.20
N GLU A 178 4.04 9.92 5.53
CA GLU A 178 3.07 9.12 6.28
C GLU A 178 1.62 9.36 5.83
N ALA A 179 1.29 10.61 5.47
CA ALA A 179 -0.03 10.96 4.93
C ALA A 179 -0.33 10.23 3.60
N THR A 180 0.68 10.12 2.72
CA THR A 180 0.55 9.39 1.46
C THR A 180 0.53 7.87 1.70
N LEU A 181 1.35 7.37 2.63
CA LEU A 181 1.37 5.95 3.00
C LEU A 181 0.09 5.49 3.71
N ALA A 182 -0.69 6.41 4.27
CA ALA A 182 -2.01 6.14 4.86
C ALA A 182 -3.15 6.12 3.84
N HIS A 183 -2.84 6.30 2.54
CA HIS A 183 -3.86 6.33 1.48
C HIS A 183 -4.77 5.11 1.52
N GLY A 184 -6.08 5.32 1.39
CA GLY A 184 -7.09 4.26 1.47
C GLY A 184 -7.27 3.60 2.84
N GLY A 185 -6.57 4.10 3.87
CA GLY A 185 -6.57 3.57 5.22
C GLY A 185 -6.74 4.62 6.30
N VAL A 186 -5.95 4.53 7.37
CA VAL A 186 -6.05 5.37 8.56
C VAL A 186 -4.72 6.07 8.84
N LEU A 187 -4.75 7.40 8.93
CA LEU A 187 -3.68 8.20 9.50
C LEU A 187 -4.05 8.56 10.94
N PHE A 188 -3.35 8.00 11.89
CA PHE A 188 -3.55 8.28 13.32
C PHE A 188 -2.48 9.27 13.82
N LEU A 189 -2.93 10.45 14.22
CA LEU A 189 -2.07 11.48 14.80
C LEU A 189 -2.22 11.42 16.33
N ASP A 190 -1.21 10.86 17.01
CA ASP A 190 -1.22 10.82 18.47
C ASP A 190 -0.74 12.17 19.02
N GLU A 191 -1.33 12.60 20.15
CA GLU A 191 -1.04 13.88 20.78
C GLU A 191 -1.18 15.09 19.83
N LEU A 192 -2.31 15.14 19.10
CA LEU A 192 -2.55 16.15 18.07
C LEU A 192 -2.29 17.59 18.51
N ALA A 193 -2.52 17.92 19.78
CA ALA A 193 -2.28 19.27 20.33
C ALA A 193 -0.81 19.67 20.36
N GLU A 194 0.11 18.71 20.33
CA GLU A 194 1.57 18.92 20.40
C GLU A 194 2.21 19.09 19.01
N PHE A 195 1.44 18.90 17.93
CA PHE A 195 1.95 19.12 16.58
C PHE A 195 2.24 20.61 16.34
N PRO A 196 3.36 20.96 15.68
CA PRO A 196 3.67 22.33 15.34
C PRO A 196 2.63 22.93 14.39
N ARG A 197 2.33 24.21 14.57
CA ARG A 197 1.41 24.98 13.74
C ARG A 197 2.00 25.35 12.40
#